data_a4d57389c73732974b9f60b0089cdc72
#
_entry.id   a4d57389c73732974b9f60b0089cdc72
#
_cell.length_a   1.000
_cell.length_b   1.000
_cell.length_c   1.000
_cell.angle_alpha   90.00
_cell.angle_beta   90.00
_cell.angle_gamma   90.00
#
_symmetry.space_group_name_H-M   'P 1'
#
loop_
_entity.id
_entity.type
_entity.pdbx_description
1 polymer ?
#
loop_
_entity_poly.entity_id
_entity_poly.type
_entity_poly.pdbx_seq_one_letter_code
_entity_poly.pdbx_strand_id
1 'polypeptide(L)'
;DFLDRYQRQLSLSEVGIHGQRALRAARVMVVGLGGLGCPAVQYLAAAGIGGLVLVDADQVSLSNLHRQTLYGPQLIGHSKAEAAAAWVKNYHPNTHVSVLQSMFTMDNAQSIFDNALPIDHSTSVVGIAVEGSQTNLDLILDCTDNFAARYAINDACAKAGIPWVYASIAKFEGQVSVFNVPYNYREIQGSGETNIVSRSLNYRDVFPHPPAEGEVQNCAESGVLGALAGIVGSLQAMEALKFILKTEGLLIDQLLTYNALTHRLVKFDLPRNSEAKL
;
A
#
# COMPACT_ATOMS: atom_id res chain seq x y z
N ASP A 1 14.42 7.93 -22.09
CA ASP A 1 15.60 7.39 -21.47
C ASP A 1 15.45 7.36 -19.95
N PHE A 2 16.10 6.39 -19.26
CA PHE A 2 15.93 6.17 -17.82
C PHE A 2 16.37 7.38 -16.98
N LEU A 3 17.54 7.94 -17.28
CA LEU A 3 18.08 9.09 -16.53
C LEU A 3 17.23 10.35 -16.73
N ASP A 4 16.75 10.58 -17.93
CA ASP A 4 15.91 11.74 -18.24
C ASP A 4 14.56 11.64 -17.52
N ARG A 5 13.95 10.44 -17.52
CA ARG A 5 12.66 10.21 -16.88
C ARG A 5 12.68 10.48 -15.38
N TYR A 6 13.77 10.09 -14.72
CA TYR A 6 13.88 10.18 -13.26
C TYR A 6 14.79 11.30 -12.76
N GLN A 7 15.21 12.22 -13.63
CA GLN A 7 16.15 13.30 -13.30
C GLN A 7 15.78 14.04 -12.02
N ARG A 8 14.49 14.35 -11.81
CA ARG A 8 14.00 15.06 -10.63
C ARG A 8 14.07 14.22 -9.35
N GLN A 9 13.85 12.91 -9.45
CA GLN A 9 14.00 11.99 -8.32
C GLN A 9 15.48 11.76 -8.01
N LEU A 10 16.30 11.59 -9.05
CA LEU A 10 17.75 11.39 -8.91
C LEU A 10 18.46 12.59 -8.25
N SER A 11 17.88 13.79 -8.34
CA SER A 11 18.42 15.01 -7.71
C SER A 11 18.20 15.07 -6.20
N LEU A 12 17.33 14.20 -5.65
CA LEU A 12 17.12 14.09 -4.21
C LEU A 12 18.22 13.21 -3.61
N SER A 13 18.91 13.69 -2.57
CA SER A 13 19.99 12.94 -1.89
C SER A 13 19.52 11.60 -1.34
N GLU A 14 18.27 11.55 -0.85
CA GLU A 14 17.61 10.38 -0.28
C GLU A 14 17.24 9.33 -1.34
N VAL A 15 17.17 9.71 -2.60
CA VAL A 15 16.87 8.83 -3.72
C VAL A 15 18.13 8.46 -4.49
N GLY A 16 18.72 9.42 -5.19
CA GLY A 16 19.89 9.19 -6.03
C GLY A 16 19.74 7.98 -6.96
N ILE A 17 20.84 7.53 -7.53
CA ILE A 17 20.84 6.35 -8.41
C ILE A 17 20.55 5.03 -7.66
N HIS A 18 20.97 4.94 -6.39
CA HIS A 18 20.77 3.76 -5.57
C HIS A 18 19.29 3.59 -5.18
N GLY A 19 18.64 4.67 -4.74
CA GLY A 19 17.20 4.66 -4.44
C GLY A 19 16.37 4.35 -5.69
N GLN A 20 16.72 4.93 -6.84
CA GLN A 20 15.99 4.63 -8.08
C GLN A 20 16.15 3.16 -8.52
N ARG A 21 17.30 2.55 -8.28
CA ARG A 21 17.50 1.11 -8.47
C ARG A 21 16.67 0.28 -7.50
N ALA A 22 16.58 0.69 -6.23
CA ALA A 22 15.73 0.03 -5.24
C ALA A 22 14.25 0.09 -5.64
N LEU A 23 13.75 1.24 -6.08
CA LEU A 23 12.38 1.37 -6.61
C LEU A 23 12.15 0.43 -7.81
N ARG A 24 13.10 0.36 -8.74
CA ARG A 24 13.00 -0.53 -9.90
C ARG A 24 13.03 -2.03 -9.52
N ALA A 25 13.67 -2.40 -8.45
CA ALA A 25 13.73 -3.77 -7.95
C ALA A 25 12.48 -4.15 -7.14
N ALA A 26 11.79 -3.17 -6.57
CA ALA A 26 10.69 -3.38 -5.63
C ALA A 26 9.44 -3.98 -6.31
N ARG A 27 8.72 -4.79 -5.51
CA ARG A 27 7.48 -5.47 -5.86
C ARG A 27 6.40 -5.14 -4.84
N VAL A 28 5.39 -4.41 -5.29
CA VAL A 28 4.33 -3.86 -4.45
C VAL A 28 2.98 -4.43 -4.89
N MET A 29 2.21 -4.94 -3.94
CA MET A 29 0.83 -5.33 -4.16
C MET A 29 -0.11 -4.19 -3.74
N VAL A 30 -1.10 -3.89 -4.58
CA VAL A 30 -2.18 -2.96 -4.28
C VAL A 30 -3.48 -3.72 -4.26
N VAL A 31 -4.12 -3.80 -3.09
CA VAL A 31 -5.39 -4.45 -2.89
C VAL A 31 -6.49 -3.40 -2.83
N GLY A 32 -7.41 -3.45 -3.79
CA GLY A 32 -8.43 -2.42 -4.02
C GLY A 32 -7.95 -1.34 -4.99
N LEU A 33 -8.62 -1.22 -6.12
CA LEU A 33 -8.31 -0.26 -7.19
C LEU A 33 -9.39 0.80 -7.32
N GLY A 34 -9.96 1.16 -6.16
CA GLY A 34 -10.94 2.21 -5.99
C GLY A 34 -10.33 3.61 -5.86
N GLY A 35 -10.97 4.46 -5.06
CA GLY A 35 -10.56 5.85 -4.87
C GLY A 35 -9.14 6.02 -4.29
N LEU A 36 -8.71 5.13 -3.38
CA LEU A 36 -7.36 5.12 -2.82
C LEU A 36 -6.35 4.46 -3.77
N GLY A 37 -6.72 3.32 -4.36
CA GLY A 37 -5.83 2.55 -5.22
C GLY A 37 -5.47 3.27 -6.52
N CYS A 38 -6.38 4.04 -7.10
CA CYS A 38 -6.11 4.80 -8.32
C CYS A 38 -4.88 5.73 -8.19
N PRO A 39 -4.84 6.69 -7.27
CA PRO A 39 -3.67 7.55 -7.10
C PRO A 39 -2.43 6.77 -6.61
N ALA A 40 -2.62 5.75 -5.77
CA ALA A 40 -1.50 4.91 -5.32
C ALA A 40 -0.79 4.24 -6.50
N VAL A 41 -1.53 3.57 -7.38
CA VAL A 41 -0.98 2.93 -8.59
C VAL A 41 -0.30 3.94 -9.51
N GLN A 42 -0.93 5.10 -9.71
CA GLN A 42 -0.38 6.16 -10.57
C GLN A 42 1.00 6.62 -10.08
N TYR A 43 1.15 6.94 -8.80
CA TYR A 43 2.41 7.42 -8.25
C TYR A 43 3.47 6.33 -8.08
N LEU A 44 3.09 5.09 -7.76
CA LEU A 44 4.02 3.98 -7.73
C LEU A 44 4.60 3.68 -9.13
N ALA A 45 3.75 3.63 -10.15
CA ALA A 45 4.19 3.46 -11.53
C ALA A 45 5.05 4.64 -12.00
N ALA A 46 4.65 5.88 -11.69
CA ALA A 46 5.40 7.09 -12.05
C ALA A 46 6.79 7.13 -11.38
N ALA A 47 6.90 6.69 -10.12
CA ALA A 47 8.16 6.59 -9.41
C ALA A 47 9.09 5.49 -9.93
N GLY A 48 8.58 4.58 -10.75
CA GLY A 48 9.38 3.53 -11.39
C GLY A 48 9.48 2.24 -10.57
N ILE A 49 8.43 1.89 -9.82
CA ILE A 49 8.31 0.57 -9.20
C ILE A 49 8.38 -0.51 -10.27
N GLY A 50 9.27 -1.49 -10.06
CA GLY A 50 9.54 -2.52 -11.07
C GLY A 50 8.46 -3.59 -11.18
N GLY A 51 7.76 -3.92 -10.09
CA GLY A 51 6.68 -4.89 -10.08
C GLY A 51 5.44 -4.41 -9.34
N LEU A 52 4.28 -4.49 -9.98
CA LEU A 52 2.98 -4.20 -9.38
C LEU A 52 2.06 -5.41 -9.48
N VAL A 53 1.47 -5.80 -8.35
CA VAL A 53 0.39 -6.79 -8.29
C VAL A 53 -0.90 -6.06 -7.99
N LEU A 54 -1.85 -6.12 -8.90
CA LEU A 54 -3.10 -5.38 -8.85
C LEU A 54 -4.25 -6.34 -8.55
N VAL A 55 -4.88 -6.18 -7.37
CA VAL A 55 -5.93 -7.07 -6.86
C VAL A 55 -7.22 -6.31 -6.71
N ASP A 56 -8.23 -6.65 -7.48
CA ASP A 56 -9.59 -6.09 -7.38
C ASP A 56 -10.57 -7.01 -8.11
N ALA A 57 -11.74 -7.27 -7.51
CA ALA A 57 -12.78 -8.11 -8.11
C ALA A 57 -13.81 -7.33 -8.93
N ASP A 58 -13.83 -5.99 -8.78
CA ASP A 58 -14.90 -5.16 -9.29
C ASP A 58 -14.72 -4.76 -10.75
N GLN A 59 -15.81 -4.29 -11.32
CA GLN A 59 -15.84 -3.60 -12.60
C GLN A 59 -15.95 -2.08 -12.40
N VAL A 60 -15.47 -1.33 -13.38
CA VAL A 60 -15.64 0.13 -13.44
C VAL A 60 -17.12 0.45 -13.60
N SER A 61 -17.64 1.34 -12.75
CA SER A 61 -19.03 1.82 -12.85
C SER A 61 -19.08 3.35 -12.92
N LEU A 62 -20.16 3.88 -13.49
CA LEU A 62 -20.36 5.32 -13.63
C LEU A 62 -20.31 6.04 -12.28
N SER A 63 -20.90 5.44 -11.23
CA SER A 63 -20.92 5.99 -9.87
C SER A 63 -19.54 6.07 -9.21
N ASN A 64 -18.52 5.45 -9.79
CA ASN A 64 -17.16 5.46 -9.26
C ASN A 64 -16.28 6.58 -9.86
N LEU A 65 -16.60 7.06 -11.08
CA LEU A 65 -15.73 7.93 -11.86
C LEU A 65 -15.38 9.26 -11.16
N HIS A 66 -16.23 9.75 -10.27
CA HIS A 66 -15.96 10.99 -9.52
C HIS A 66 -14.75 10.89 -8.56
N ARG A 67 -14.29 9.66 -8.23
CA ARG A 67 -13.16 9.43 -7.32
C ARG A 67 -12.12 8.41 -7.81
N GLN A 68 -12.43 7.66 -8.87
CA GLN A 68 -11.54 6.63 -9.44
C GLN A 68 -10.96 7.14 -10.76
N THR A 69 -10.08 8.13 -10.66
CA THR A 69 -9.57 8.95 -11.77
C THR A 69 -8.65 8.20 -12.74
N LEU A 70 -8.29 6.95 -12.44
CA LEU A 70 -7.56 6.07 -13.34
C LEU A 70 -8.42 5.63 -14.54
N TYR A 71 -9.75 5.68 -14.39
CA TYR A 71 -10.71 5.18 -15.36
C TYR A 71 -11.51 6.32 -16.02
N GLY A 72 -11.82 6.12 -17.28
CA GLY A 72 -12.73 6.99 -18.03
C GLY A 72 -14.06 6.29 -18.35
N PRO A 73 -15.06 7.04 -18.88
CA PRO A 73 -16.38 6.49 -19.22
C PRO A 73 -16.33 5.30 -20.19
N GLN A 74 -15.33 5.24 -21.07
CA GLN A 74 -15.12 4.17 -22.04
C GLN A 74 -14.75 2.82 -21.39
N LEU A 75 -14.38 2.82 -20.10
CA LEU A 75 -14.00 1.62 -19.36
C LEU A 75 -15.14 1.08 -18.48
N ILE A 76 -16.32 1.69 -18.51
CA ILE A 76 -17.49 1.19 -17.74
C ILE A 76 -17.79 -0.25 -18.15
N GLY A 77 -17.92 -1.14 -17.14
CA GLY A 77 -18.13 -2.57 -17.32
C GLY A 77 -16.86 -3.40 -17.49
N HIS A 78 -15.70 -2.78 -17.66
CA HIS A 78 -14.42 -3.50 -17.68
C HIS A 78 -13.90 -3.75 -16.25
N SER A 79 -13.11 -4.82 -16.08
CA SER A 79 -12.42 -5.11 -14.82
C SER A 79 -11.52 -3.94 -14.42
N LYS A 80 -11.64 -3.49 -13.14
CA LYS A 80 -10.76 -2.45 -12.60
C LYS A 80 -9.29 -2.86 -12.65
N ALA A 81 -9.01 -4.11 -12.31
CA ALA A 81 -7.65 -4.63 -12.28
C ALA A 81 -7.00 -4.66 -13.66
N GLU A 82 -7.73 -5.11 -14.70
CA GLU A 82 -7.25 -5.09 -16.08
C GLU A 82 -7.09 -3.66 -16.63
N ALA A 83 -8.05 -2.78 -16.34
CA ALA A 83 -7.99 -1.39 -16.76
C ALA A 83 -6.80 -0.65 -16.13
N ALA A 84 -6.54 -0.87 -14.84
CA ALA A 84 -5.38 -0.32 -14.16
C ALA A 84 -4.06 -0.87 -14.72
N ALA A 85 -3.99 -2.18 -15.00
CA ALA A 85 -2.82 -2.80 -15.62
C ALA A 85 -2.54 -2.23 -17.02
N ALA A 86 -3.57 -2.04 -17.83
CA ALA A 86 -3.45 -1.43 -19.15
C ALA A 86 -2.91 0.01 -19.04
N TRP A 87 -3.41 0.78 -18.07
CA TRP A 87 -2.89 2.13 -17.81
C TRP A 87 -1.42 2.11 -17.41
N VAL A 88 -1.02 1.23 -16.47
CA VAL A 88 0.39 1.11 -16.04
C VAL A 88 1.29 0.74 -17.22
N LYS A 89 0.92 -0.26 -18.01
CA LYS A 89 1.70 -0.69 -19.18
C LYS A 89 1.86 0.41 -20.22
N ASN A 90 0.83 1.22 -20.43
CA ASN A 90 0.90 2.35 -21.35
C ASN A 90 1.76 3.49 -20.80
N TYR A 91 1.65 3.79 -19.51
CA TYR A 91 2.38 4.88 -18.85
C TYR A 91 3.84 4.53 -18.57
N HIS A 92 4.10 3.31 -18.07
CA HIS A 92 5.42 2.81 -17.73
C HIS A 92 5.64 1.36 -18.22
N PRO A 93 5.98 1.15 -19.50
CA PRO A 93 6.07 -0.19 -20.11
C PRO A 93 7.03 -1.17 -19.41
N ASN A 94 8.01 -0.64 -18.68
CA ASN A 94 9.03 -1.46 -17.99
C ASN A 94 8.57 -1.98 -16.62
N THR A 95 7.40 -1.58 -16.12
CA THR A 95 6.81 -2.16 -14.90
C THR A 95 6.18 -3.51 -15.21
N HIS A 96 6.59 -4.54 -14.51
CA HIS A 96 5.93 -5.84 -14.55
C HIS A 96 4.60 -5.76 -13.81
N VAL A 97 3.51 -6.15 -14.43
CA VAL A 97 2.17 -6.08 -13.82
C VAL A 97 1.53 -7.46 -13.83
N SER A 98 1.18 -7.94 -12.63
CA SER A 98 0.29 -9.08 -12.43
C SER A 98 -1.12 -8.60 -12.07
N VAL A 99 -2.13 -9.27 -12.60
CA VAL A 99 -3.54 -8.94 -12.40
C VAL A 99 -4.25 -10.10 -11.72
N LEU A 100 -4.94 -9.82 -10.63
CA LEU A 100 -5.75 -10.79 -9.89
C LEU A 100 -7.17 -10.24 -9.73
N GLN A 101 -8.10 -10.78 -10.51
CA GLN A 101 -9.51 -10.40 -10.48
C GLN A 101 -10.24 -11.19 -9.38
N SER A 102 -9.94 -10.86 -8.13
CA SER A 102 -10.54 -11.53 -6.98
C SER A 102 -10.64 -10.59 -5.77
N MET A 103 -11.57 -10.89 -4.88
CA MET A 103 -11.56 -10.32 -3.53
C MET A 103 -10.35 -10.89 -2.78
N PHE A 104 -9.72 -10.06 -1.94
CA PHE A 104 -8.69 -10.55 -1.01
C PHE A 104 -9.37 -11.10 0.25
N THR A 105 -9.12 -12.36 0.56
CA THR A 105 -9.64 -13.06 1.74
C THR A 105 -8.54 -13.88 2.40
N MET A 106 -8.74 -14.31 3.64
CA MET A 106 -7.79 -15.22 4.30
C MET A 106 -7.61 -16.55 3.56
N ASP A 107 -8.69 -17.05 2.96
CA ASP A 107 -8.68 -18.35 2.28
C ASP A 107 -7.85 -18.35 0.99
N ASN A 108 -7.78 -17.20 0.31
CA ASN A 108 -7.03 -17.08 -0.94
C ASN A 108 -5.70 -16.31 -0.82
N ALA A 109 -5.40 -15.75 0.36
CA ALA A 109 -4.22 -14.90 0.56
C ALA A 109 -2.91 -15.61 0.17
N GLN A 110 -2.73 -16.87 0.58
CA GLN A 110 -1.53 -17.63 0.24
C GLN A 110 -1.41 -17.84 -1.28
N SER A 111 -2.50 -18.23 -1.95
CA SER A 111 -2.53 -18.39 -3.40
C SER A 111 -2.26 -17.07 -4.14
N ILE A 112 -2.76 -15.95 -3.61
CA ILE A 112 -2.47 -14.62 -4.14
C ILE A 112 -0.98 -14.30 -4.01
N PHE A 113 -0.37 -14.60 -2.87
CA PHE A 113 1.07 -14.35 -2.65
C PHE A 113 1.95 -15.22 -3.54
N ASP A 114 1.60 -16.52 -3.71
CA ASP A 114 2.35 -17.45 -4.54
C ASP A 114 2.30 -17.10 -6.04
N ASN A 115 1.18 -16.52 -6.49
CA ASN A 115 0.97 -16.10 -7.87
C ASN A 115 1.31 -14.62 -8.14
N ALA A 116 1.83 -13.91 -7.15
CA ALA A 116 1.97 -12.47 -7.21
C ALA A 116 2.87 -11.96 -8.34
N LEU A 117 4.02 -12.59 -8.58
CA LEU A 117 4.91 -12.27 -9.71
C LEU A 117 5.87 -13.45 -9.94
N PRO A 118 6.15 -13.86 -11.18
CA PRO A 118 7.18 -14.84 -11.44
C PRO A 118 8.55 -14.33 -10.98
N ILE A 119 9.34 -15.23 -10.38
CA ILE A 119 10.70 -14.92 -9.95
C ILE A 119 11.57 -14.85 -11.20
N ASP A 120 11.93 -13.65 -11.63
CA ASP A 120 13.09 -13.48 -12.48
C ASP A 120 14.34 -13.34 -11.60
N HIS A 121 15.03 -14.46 -11.40
CA HIS A 121 16.27 -14.52 -10.60
C HIS A 121 17.41 -13.67 -11.18
N SER A 122 17.27 -13.15 -12.40
CA SER A 122 18.30 -12.34 -13.07
C SER A 122 18.33 -10.88 -12.58
N THR A 123 17.28 -10.41 -11.89
CA THR A 123 17.13 -9.01 -11.46
C THR A 123 17.15 -8.81 -9.95
N SER A 124 17.60 -9.79 -9.16
CA SER A 124 17.76 -9.62 -7.70
C SER A 124 18.94 -8.66 -7.42
N VAL A 125 18.71 -7.39 -7.66
CA VAL A 125 19.57 -6.29 -7.23
C VAL A 125 18.93 -5.69 -5.99
N VAL A 126 19.47 -6.09 -4.83
CA VAL A 126 19.14 -5.51 -3.50
C VAL A 126 17.65 -5.62 -3.16
N GLY A 127 17.14 -6.85 -3.09
CA GLY A 127 15.85 -7.08 -2.49
C GLY A 127 15.89 -6.61 -1.03
N ILE A 128 14.89 -5.86 -0.60
CA ILE A 128 14.48 -5.85 0.80
C ILE A 128 13.79 -7.20 1.01
N ALA A 129 14.51 -8.29 0.75
CA ALA A 129 14.02 -9.61 1.13
C ALA A 129 13.94 -9.58 2.64
N VAL A 130 12.73 -9.51 3.15
CA VAL A 130 12.49 -9.76 4.57
C VAL A 130 13.01 -11.18 4.80
N GLU A 131 14.13 -11.33 5.52
CA GLU A 131 14.67 -12.64 5.85
C GLU A 131 13.54 -13.47 6.48
N GLY A 132 13.21 -14.60 5.88
CA GLY A 132 12.10 -15.45 6.29
C GLY A 132 10.76 -15.20 5.60
N SER A 133 10.62 -14.21 4.71
CA SER A 133 9.40 -14.05 3.89
C SER A 133 9.28 -15.19 2.88
N GLN A 134 8.10 -15.83 2.86
CA GLN A 134 7.76 -16.89 1.90
C GLN A 134 7.24 -16.32 0.57
N THR A 135 7.34 -15.01 0.35
CA THR A 135 6.78 -14.34 -0.83
C THR A 135 7.80 -13.41 -1.48
N ASN A 136 7.58 -13.09 -2.75
CA ASN A 136 8.39 -12.15 -3.52
C ASN A 136 7.89 -10.71 -3.43
N LEU A 137 7.08 -10.37 -2.44
CA LEU A 137 6.52 -9.05 -2.23
C LEU A 137 7.30 -8.31 -1.15
N ASP A 138 7.64 -7.06 -1.43
CA ASP A 138 8.28 -6.18 -0.47
C ASP A 138 7.27 -5.46 0.42
N LEU A 139 6.07 -5.15 -0.12
CA LEU A 139 5.07 -4.33 0.55
C LEU A 139 3.68 -4.56 -0.04
N ILE A 140 2.65 -4.41 0.81
CA ILE A 140 1.24 -4.41 0.40
C ILE A 140 0.60 -3.05 0.76
N LEU A 141 -0.25 -2.51 -0.12
CA LEU A 141 -1.11 -1.36 0.16
C LEU A 141 -2.55 -1.85 0.32
N ASP A 142 -3.16 -1.58 1.46
CA ASP A 142 -4.59 -1.74 1.68
C ASP A 142 -5.34 -0.49 1.19
N CYS A 143 -5.89 -0.59 -0.01
CA CYS A 143 -6.74 0.42 -0.60
C CYS A 143 -8.22 0.00 -0.61
N THR A 144 -8.59 -0.97 0.25
CA THR A 144 -9.95 -1.49 0.37
C THR A 144 -10.85 -0.56 1.18
N ASP A 145 -12.14 -0.70 1.03
CA ASP A 145 -13.17 0.10 1.70
C ASP A 145 -13.99 -0.70 2.72
N ASN A 146 -13.55 -1.92 3.05
CA ASN A 146 -14.27 -2.79 3.98
C ASN A 146 -13.34 -3.44 5.02
N PHE A 147 -13.91 -3.69 6.19
CA PHE A 147 -13.18 -4.26 7.32
C PHE A 147 -12.75 -5.71 7.11
N ALA A 148 -13.58 -6.53 6.44
CA ALA A 148 -13.27 -7.95 6.24
C ALA A 148 -11.97 -8.12 5.44
N ALA A 149 -11.82 -7.41 4.32
CA ALA A 149 -10.59 -7.42 3.53
C ALA A 149 -9.40 -6.87 4.32
N ARG A 150 -9.58 -5.80 5.09
CA ARG A 150 -8.51 -5.19 5.91
C ARG A 150 -7.97 -6.15 6.96
N TYR A 151 -8.85 -6.83 7.71
CA TYR A 151 -8.41 -7.83 8.69
C TYR A 151 -7.74 -9.03 8.01
N ALA A 152 -8.25 -9.46 6.85
CA ALA A 152 -7.62 -10.52 6.07
C ALA A 152 -6.21 -10.11 5.60
N ILE A 153 -6.03 -8.88 5.10
CA ILE A 153 -4.71 -8.35 4.73
C ILE A 153 -3.78 -8.34 5.93
N ASN A 154 -4.24 -7.79 7.08
CA ASN A 154 -3.42 -7.76 8.29
C ASN A 154 -2.94 -9.14 8.69
N ASP A 155 -3.87 -10.10 8.79
CA ASP A 155 -3.56 -11.45 9.28
C ASP A 155 -2.64 -12.20 8.32
N ALA A 156 -2.87 -12.06 7.01
CA ALA A 156 -2.00 -12.62 5.99
C ALA A 156 -0.60 -12.00 6.01
N CYS A 157 -0.50 -10.68 6.13
CA CYS A 157 0.76 -9.95 6.26
C CYS A 157 1.53 -10.33 7.52
N ALA A 158 0.84 -10.46 8.65
CA ALA A 158 1.45 -10.87 9.91
C ALA A 158 2.03 -12.29 9.81
N LYS A 159 1.28 -13.21 9.20
CA LYS A 159 1.71 -14.59 8.96
C LYS A 159 2.89 -14.70 8.00
N ALA A 160 2.89 -13.91 6.93
CA ALA A 160 3.93 -13.94 5.90
C ALA A 160 5.14 -13.04 6.22
N GLY A 161 5.08 -12.23 7.29
CA GLY A 161 6.13 -11.28 7.63
C GLY A 161 6.23 -10.08 6.68
N ILE A 162 5.16 -9.76 5.93
CA ILE A 162 5.16 -8.67 4.95
C ILE A 162 4.66 -7.38 5.61
N PRO A 163 5.37 -6.24 5.49
CA PRO A 163 4.85 -4.95 5.91
C PRO A 163 3.73 -4.48 4.98
N TRP A 164 2.84 -3.64 5.51
CA TRP A 164 1.76 -3.09 4.70
C TRP A 164 1.36 -1.68 5.09
N VAL A 165 0.90 -0.91 4.13
CA VAL A 165 0.44 0.46 4.31
C VAL A 165 -1.07 0.46 4.41
N TYR A 166 -1.56 0.84 5.58
CA TYR A 166 -2.97 1.06 5.86
C TYR A 166 -3.42 2.43 5.39
N ALA A 167 -4.62 2.52 4.82
CA ALA A 167 -5.36 3.77 4.75
C ALA A 167 -6.87 3.55 4.86
N SER A 168 -7.54 4.59 5.29
CA SER A 168 -8.99 4.66 5.37
C SER A 168 -9.46 6.09 5.13
N ILE A 169 -10.64 6.24 4.56
CA ILE A 169 -11.31 7.53 4.37
C ILE A 169 -12.77 7.42 4.80
N ALA A 170 -13.26 8.43 5.48
CA ALA A 170 -14.68 8.54 5.84
C ALA A 170 -15.08 10.01 5.84
N LYS A 171 -16.16 10.36 5.13
CA LYS A 171 -16.65 11.75 5.01
C LYS A 171 -15.55 12.71 4.55
N PHE A 172 -14.96 13.47 5.48
CA PHE A 172 -13.90 14.44 5.24
C PHE A 172 -12.59 14.09 5.95
N GLU A 173 -12.47 12.88 6.47
CA GLU A 173 -11.29 12.43 7.22
C GLU A 173 -10.60 11.26 6.52
N GLY A 174 -9.29 11.28 6.57
CA GLY A 174 -8.42 10.23 6.08
C GLY A 174 -7.40 9.80 7.12
N GLN A 175 -6.99 8.55 7.05
CA GLN A 175 -6.00 7.96 7.95
C GLN A 175 -4.98 7.16 7.15
N VAL A 176 -3.72 7.18 7.61
CA VAL A 176 -2.63 6.38 7.04
C VAL A 176 -1.71 5.89 8.16
N SER A 177 -1.23 4.66 8.06
CA SER A 177 -0.23 4.06 8.95
C SER A 177 0.58 2.98 8.21
N VAL A 178 1.69 2.55 8.79
CA VAL A 178 2.48 1.43 8.28
C VAL A 178 2.61 0.37 9.36
N PHE A 179 2.16 -0.84 9.06
CA PHE A 179 2.10 -1.95 10.00
C PHE A 179 3.04 -3.10 9.63
N ASN A 180 3.35 -3.95 10.61
CA ASN A 180 4.10 -5.18 10.45
C ASN A 180 5.50 -5.00 9.84
N VAL A 181 6.16 -3.88 10.15
CA VAL A 181 7.52 -3.58 9.67
C VAL A 181 8.54 -4.47 10.41
N PRO A 182 9.47 -5.12 9.70
CA PRO A 182 10.49 -5.97 10.32
C PRO A 182 11.40 -5.20 11.29
N TYR A 183 11.85 -5.86 12.33
CA TYR A 183 12.72 -5.27 13.36
C TYR A 183 14.04 -4.71 12.78
N ASN A 184 14.67 -5.46 11.88
CA ASN A 184 15.92 -5.04 11.21
C ASN A 184 15.79 -3.74 10.40
N TYR A 185 14.57 -3.37 10.00
CA TYR A 185 14.32 -2.10 9.32
C TYR A 185 14.64 -0.89 10.22
N ARG A 186 14.37 -0.97 11.54
CA ARG A 186 14.62 0.09 12.51
C ARG A 186 16.10 0.25 12.88
N GLU A 187 16.84 -0.86 12.93
CA GLU A 187 18.28 -0.83 13.16
C GLU A 187 19.04 -0.06 12.07
N ILE A 188 18.55 -0.17 10.83
CA ILE A 188 19.13 0.55 9.69
C ILE A 188 18.90 2.07 9.80
N GLN A 189 17.87 2.51 10.54
CA GLN A 189 17.57 3.92 10.76
C GLN A 189 18.28 4.56 11.97
N GLY A 190 19.15 3.83 12.66
CA GLY A 190 20.00 4.38 13.74
C GLY A 190 19.29 4.66 15.06
N SER A 191 18.08 4.18 15.28
CA SER A 191 17.42 4.23 16.59
C SER A 191 18.03 3.16 17.50
N GLY A 192 18.95 3.57 18.38
CA GLY A 192 19.69 2.69 19.31
C GLY A 192 18.85 2.05 20.43
N GLU A 193 17.55 1.89 20.27
CA GLU A 193 16.69 1.21 21.22
C GLU A 193 16.60 -0.28 20.90
N THR A 194 17.33 -1.08 21.65
CA THR A 194 17.33 -2.54 21.65
C THR A 194 16.07 -3.13 22.33
N ASN A 195 14.89 -2.67 22.00
CA ASN A 195 13.67 -3.32 22.47
C ASN A 195 13.42 -4.61 21.66
N ILE A 196 13.32 -5.73 22.37
CA ILE A 196 13.23 -7.13 21.87
C ILE A 196 11.87 -7.40 21.16
N VAL A 197 11.38 -6.48 20.35
CA VAL A 197 10.15 -6.69 19.58
C VAL A 197 10.52 -7.02 18.15
N SER A 198 10.21 -8.22 17.71
CA SER A 198 10.56 -8.75 16.40
C SER A 198 9.91 -8.00 15.23
N ARG A 199 8.87 -7.19 15.47
CA ARG A 199 8.11 -6.40 14.47
C ARG A 199 7.47 -5.15 15.08
N SER A 200 7.09 -4.20 14.23
CA SER A 200 6.20 -3.08 14.60
C SER A 200 4.78 -3.61 14.93
N LEU A 201 3.90 -2.71 15.38
CA LEU A 201 2.49 -3.03 15.57
C LEU A 201 1.88 -3.60 14.27
N ASN A 202 0.92 -4.52 14.44
CA ASN A 202 -0.03 -4.89 13.40
C ASN A 202 -1.39 -4.21 13.68
N TYR A 203 -2.31 -4.29 12.73
CA TYR A 203 -3.60 -3.63 12.84
C TYR A 203 -4.43 -4.12 14.04
N ARG A 204 -4.34 -5.42 14.39
CA ARG A 204 -5.05 -5.98 15.55
C ARG A 204 -4.48 -5.55 16.90
N ASP A 205 -3.23 -5.11 16.93
CA ASP A 205 -2.66 -4.53 18.17
C ASP A 205 -3.35 -3.20 18.53
N VAL A 206 -3.92 -2.51 17.53
CA VAL A 206 -4.65 -1.25 17.68
C VAL A 206 -6.17 -1.46 17.66
N PHE A 207 -6.66 -2.31 16.76
CA PHE A 207 -8.06 -2.64 16.54
C PHE A 207 -8.26 -4.15 16.65
N PRO A 208 -8.38 -4.72 17.86
CA PRO A 208 -8.37 -6.17 18.08
C PRO A 208 -9.49 -6.92 17.37
N HIS A 209 -10.67 -6.29 17.29
CA HIS A 209 -11.86 -6.90 16.71
C HIS A 209 -12.48 -6.01 15.62
N PRO A 210 -13.04 -6.60 14.57
CA PRO A 210 -13.87 -5.85 13.63
C PRO A 210 -15.04 -5.19 14.38
N PRO A 211 -15.46 -3.98 13.97
CA PRO A 211 -16.66 -3.37 14.55
C PRO A 211 -17.88 -4.26 14.32
N ALA A 212 -18.83 -4.23 15.25
CA ALA A 212 -20.09 -4.94 15.09
C ALA A 212 -20.87 -4.41 13.89
N GLU A 213 -21.70 -5.25 13.30
CA GLU A 213 -22.54 -4.89 12.17
C GLU A 213 -23.43 -3.67 12.50
N GLY A 214 -23.30 -2.60 11.72
CA GLY A 214 -24.03 -1.32 11.96
C GLY A 214 -23.36 -0.36 12.95
N GLU A 215 -22.27 -0.74 13.63
CA GLU A 215 -21.59 0.13 14.59
C GLU A 215 -20.77 1.24 13.90
N VAL A 216 -20.23 0.95 12.72
CA VAL A 216 -19.50 1.93 11.90
C VAL A 216 -20.06 1.90 10.50
N GLN A 217 -20.48 3.05 9.99
CA GLN A 217 -20.92 3.17 8.60
C GLN A 217 -19.75 2.86 7.66
N ASN A 218 -19.97 1.96 6.70
CA ASN A 218 -19.02 1.71 5.64
C ASN A 218 -18.74 2.99 4.85
N CYS A 219 -17.52 3.15 4.34
CA CYS A 219 -17.13 4.30 3.51
C CYS A 219 -18.06 4.52 2.31
N ALA A 220 -18.67 3.44 1.79
CA ALA A 220 -19.65 3.50 0.71
C ALA A 220 -20.96 4.20 1.12
N GLU A 221 -21.34 4.12 2.38
CA GLU A 221 -22.60 4.69 2.91
C GLU A 221 -22.41 6.14 3.40
N SER A 222 -21.22 6.49 3.87
CA SER A 222 -20.94 7.82 4.46
C SER A 222 -20.68 8.92 3.44
N GLY A 223 -20.51 8.58 2.15
CA GLY A 223 -20.11 9.51 1.11
C GLY A 223 -18.64 9.95 1.24
N VAL A 224 -18.02 10.34 0.13
CA VAL A 224 -16.63 10.81 0.08
C VAL A 224 -16.41 11.76 -1.09
N LEU A 225 -15.59 12.80 -0.86
CA LEU A 225 -15.10 13.64 -1.95
C LEU A 225 -13.89 12.94 -2.63
N GLY A 226 -13.91 12.88 -3.96
CA GLY A 226 -12.84 12.25 -4.74
C GLY A 226 -11.44 12.83 -4.44
N ALA A 227 -11.35 14.14 -4.22
CA ALA A 227 -10.09 14.78 -3.86
C ALA A 227 -9.48 14.25 -2.56
N LEU A 228 -10.30 13.91 -1.54
CA LEU A 228 -9.82 13.28 -0.31
C LEU A 228 -9.20 11.91 -0.59
N ALA A 229 -9.87 11.09 -1.39
CA ALA A 229 -9.32 9.80 -1.82
C ALA A 229 -7.98 9.97 -2.56
N GLY A 230 -7.87 10.99 -3.42
CA GLY A 230 -6.64 11.36 -4.11
C GLY A 230 -5.51 11.71 -3.14
N ILE A 231 -5.77 12.55 -2.13
CA ILE A 231 -4.78 12.93 -1.13
C ILE A 231 -4.31 11.71 -0.34
N VAL A 232 -5.24 10.94 0.21
CA VAL A 232 -4.91 9.81 1.10
C VAL A 232 -4.22 8.68 0.36
N GLY A 233 -4.66 8.33 -0.87
CA GLY A 233 -3.96 7.34 -1.69
C GLY A 233 -2.57 7.79 -2.14
N SER A 234 -2.36 9.11 -2.33
CA SER A 234 -1.02 9.66 -2.58
C SER A 234 -0.13 9.58 -1.33
N LEU A 235 -0.69 9.77 -0.13
CA LEU A 235 0.02 9.56 1.13
C LEU A 235 0.40 8.08 1.31
N GLN A 236 -0.48 7.13 0.95
CA GLN A 236 -0.12 5.70 0.93
C GLN A 236 1.05 5.42 -0.02
N ALA A 237 1.01 5.95 -1.23
CA ALA A 237 2.13 5.81 -2.18
C ALA A 237 3.42 6.41 -1.60
N MET A 238 3.35 7.55 -0.92
CA MET A 238 4.51 8.18 -0.29
C MET A 238 5.09 7.28 0.81
N GLU A 239 4.27 6.67 1.68
CA GLU A 239 4.76 5.72 2.69
C GLU A 239 5.41 4.49 2.04
N ALA A 240 4.84 3.97 0.96
CA ALA A 240 5.43 2.87 0.20
C ALA A 240 6.81 3.23 -0.38
N LEU A 241 6.92 4.41 -0.99
CA LEU A 241 8.20 4.90 -1.54
C LEU A 241 9.22 5.11 -0.44
N LYS A 242 8.86 5.74 0.68
CA LYS A 242 9.72 5.92 1.85
C LYS A 242 10.22 4.59 2.40
N PHE A 243 9.33 3.59 2.50
CA PHE A 243 9.70 2.25 2.93
C PHE A 243 10.75 1.63 2.01
N ILE A 244 10.55 1.65 0.70
CA ILE A 244 11.49 1.07 -0.28
C ILE A 244 12.82 1.82 -0.29
N LEU A 245 12.78 3.13 -0.18
CA LEU A 245 13.96 4.00 -0.15
C LEU A 245 14.69 4.00 1.20
N LYS A 246 14.09 3.39 2.22
CA LYS A 246 14.62 3.39 3.60
C LYS A 246 14.84 4.79 4.16
N THR A 247 13.97 5.73 3.82
CA THR A 247 14.05 7.10 4.33
C THR A 247 13.46 7.22 5.73
N GLU A 248 13.83 8.28 6.43
CA GLU A 248 13.27 8.61 7.75
C GLU A 248 11.79 9.02 7.68
N GLY A 249 11.13 9.05 8.84
CA GLY A 249 9.78 9.59 8.99
C GLY A 249 8.66 8.68 8.50
N LEU A 250 8.90 7.37 8.39
CA LEU A 250 7.85 6.39 8.15
C LEU A 250 6.84 6.38 9.31
N LEU A 251 5.56 6.17 9.01
CA LEU A 251 4.48 6.10 9.99
C LEU A 251 4.44 4.74 10.72
N ILE A 252 5.59 4.30 11.24
CA ILE A 252 5.72 3.06 12.03
C ILE A 252 5.22 3.32 13.45
N ASP A 253 4.28 2.51 13.94
CA ASP A 253 3.64 2.68 15.23
C ASP A 253 3.00 4.08 15.41
N GLN A 254 2.64 4.72 14.31
CA GLN A 254 2.01 6.03 14.24
C GLN A 254 0.81 6.01 13.32
N LEU A 255 -0.22 6.77 13.66
CA LEU A 255 -1.38 7.03 12.82
C LEU A 255 -1.36 8.48 12.38
N LEU A 256 -1.28 8.73 11.08
CA LEU A 256 -1.52 10.05 10.51
C LEU A 256 -3.01 10.19 10.22
N THR A 257 -3.62 11.27 10.72
CA THR A 257 -4.98 11.68 10.36
C THR A 257 -4.97 12.97 9.57
N TYR A 258 -5.81 13.08 8.57
CA TYR A 258 -6.03 14.28 7.78
C TYR A 258 -7.51 14.65 7.79
N ASN A 259 -7.84 15.88 8.22
CA ASN A 259 -9.17 16.43 8.13
C ASN A 259 -9.23 17.44 6.98
N ALA A 260 -9.99 17.12 5.93
CA ALA A 260 -10.05 17.91 4.70
C ALA A 260 -10.84 19.23 4.86
N LEU A 261 -11.72 19.34 5.86
CA LEU A 261 -12.45 20.60 6.10
C LEU A 261 -11.56 21.67 6.73
N THR A 262 -10.63 21.27 7.60
CA THR A 262 -9.77 22.17 8.35
C THR A 262 -8.32 22.16 7.87
N HIS A 263 -7.98 21.28 6.91
CA HIS A 263 -6.62 20.98 6.46
C HIS A 263 -5.66 20.58 7.60
N ARG A 264 -6.20 20.02 8.69
CA ARG A 264 -5.40 19.60 9.84
C ARG A 264 -4.81 18.23 9.61
N LEU A 265 -3.48 18.14 9.72
CA LEU A 265 -2.72 16.89 9.78
C LEU A 265 -2.25 16.66 11.21
N VAL A 266 -2.54 15.49 11.77
CA VAL A 266 -2.09 15.11 13.12
C VAL A 266 -1.50 13.72 13.08
N LYS A 267 -0.36 13.53 13.73
CA LYS A 267 0.23 12.21 13.99
C LYS A 267 -0.01 11.82 15.43
N PHE A 268 -0.46 10.61 15.65
CA PHE A 268 -0.64 9.99 16.96
C PHE A 268 0.31 8.81 17.07
N ASP A 269 1.03 8.72 18.17
CA ASP A 269 1.75 7.48 18.52
C ASP A 269 0.72 6.43 18.95
N LEU A 270 0.85 5.23 18.38
CA LEU A 270 -0.05 4.13 18.66
C LEU A 270 0.47 3.37 19.90
N PRO A 271 -0.37 3.21 20.95
CA PRO A 271 0.05 2.51 22.14
C PRO A 271 0.24 1.01 21.85
N ARG A 272 1.34 0.45 22.30
CA ARG A 272 1.50 -1.01 22.35
C ARG A 272 0.63 -1.55 23.46
N ASN A 273 -0.36 -2.34 23.12
CA ASN A 273 -1.17 -3.02 24.12
C ASN A 273 -0.29 -4.12 24.75
N SER A 274 0.08 -3.96 26.02
CA SER A 274 0.93 -4.90 26.75
C SER A 274 0.28 -6.29 26.95
N GLU A 275 -0.98 -6.43 26.60
CA GLU A 275 -1.77 -7.65 26.71
C GLU A 275 -1.93 -8.43 25.39
N ALA A 276 -1.53 -7.87 24.25
CA ALA A 276 -1.52 -8.60 22.98
C ALA A 276 -0.40 -9.65 22.99
N LYS A 277 -0.64 -10.76 23.66
CA LYS A 277 0.19 -11.96 23.56
C LYS A 277 -0.05 -12.61 22.20
N LEU A 278 1.06 -12.90 21.53
CA LEU A 278 1.19 -13.74 20.33
C LEU A 278 0.33 -15.00 20.38
#